data_f843ab923d4d365332ba6df2138186eb
#
_entry.id   f843ab923d4d365332ba6df2138186eb
#
_cell.length_a   1.000
_cell.length_b   1.000
_cell.length_c   1.000
_cell.angle_alpha   90.00
_cell.angle_beta   90.00
_cell.angle_gamma   90.00
#
_symmetry.space_group_name_H-M   'P 1'
#
loop_
_entity.id
_entity.type
_entity.pdbx_description
1 polymer ?
#
loop_
_entity_poly.entity_id
_entity_poly.type
_entity_poly.pdbx_seq_one_letter_code
_entity_poly.pdbx_strand_id
1 'polypeptide(L)'
;DANGQTGARAYTATVAAPALTMTPPPGTLTAPYGAAYSQAFTAGGSAGPFNYVLTGALPAGMTFSGNTLSGTPTVPGSYPITVTATDTVLTGVGAPFSIAQNYTLDVPAPTIAVNPATAPNPVAGTAYSQAITATGGVGPYGFAVTAGTLPSGITLATGGTLSGTTNE
;
A
#
# COMPACT_ATOMS: atom_id res chain seq x y z
N ASP A 1 -24.70 5.54 66.20
CA ASP A 1 -25.99 5.55 66.88
C ASP A 1 -26.08 6.66 67.92
N ALA A 2 -27.16 6.80 68.60
CA ALA A 2 -27.38 7.84 69.62
C ALA A 2 -26.39 7.77 70.82
N ASN A 3 -25.61 6.69 70.95
CA ASN A 3 -24.63 6.47 71.99
C ASN A 3 -23.19 6.70 71.49
N GLY A 4 -23.01 7.31 70.32
CA GLY A 4 -21.70 7.62 69.73
C GLY A 4 -20.92 6.44 69.19
N GLN A 5 -21.57 5.29 69.01
CA GLN A 5 -20.91 4.15 68.39
C GLN A 5 -20.92 4.28 66.88
N THR A 6 -19.74 4.20 66.26
CA THR A 6 -19.52 4.24 64.80
C THR A 6 -19.16 2.85 64.29
N GLY A 7 -19.75 2.46 63.18
CA GLY A 7 -19.36 1.27 62.43
C GLY A 7 -18.63 1.68 61.16
N ALA A 8 -17.47 1.09 60.90
CA ALA A 8 -16.73 1.26 59.64
C ALA A 8 -16.75 -0.06 58.87
N ARG A 9 -16.95 0.04 57.55
CA ARG A 9 -16.80 -1.08 56.62
C ARG A 9 -15.88 -0.67 55.50
N ALA A 10 -14.88 -1.47 55.25
CA ALA A 10 -14.01 -1.29 54.10
C ALA A 10 -14.66 -1.81 52.82
N TYR A 11 -14.59 -1.04 51.75
CA TYR A 11 -15.01 -1.46 50.42
C TYR A 11 -13.80 -1.34 49.51
N THR A 12 -13.60 -2.33 48.66
CA THR A 12 -12.61 -2.31 47.57
C THR A 12 -13.37 -2.18 46.27
N ALA A 13 -13.09 -1.13 45.51
CA ALA A 13 -13.55 -0.97 44.14
C ALA A 13 -12.38 -1.16 43.19
N THR A 14 -12.52 -2.03 42.23
CA THR A 14 -11.54 -2.20 41.14
C THR A 14 -12.10 -1.62 39.85
N VAL A 15 -11.31 -0.78 39.19
CA VAL A 15 -11.62 -0.25 37.87
C VAL A 15 -10.86 -1.09 36.84
N ALA A 16 -11.58 -1.74 35.94
CA ALA A 16 -10.97 -2.53 34.88
C ALA A 16 -10.28 -1.61 33.85
N ALA A 17 -9.18 -2.08 33.26
CA ALA A 17 -8.54 -1.42 32.14
C ALA A 17 -9.48 -1.36 30.94
N PRO A 18 -9.41 -0.32 30.08
CA PRO A 18 -10.26 -0.21 28.90
C PRO A 18 -9.90 -1.32 27.89
N ALA A 19 -10.94 -1.87 27.23
CA ALA A 19 -10.76 -2.79 26.11
C ALA A 19 -10.62 -1.98 24.83
N LEU A 20 -9.38 -1.68 24.43
CA LEU A 20 -9.11 -0.89 23.23
C LEU A 20 -9.37 -1.70 21.96
N THR A 21 -9.86 -1.03 20.93
CA THR A 21 -10.11 -1.57 19.60
C THR A 21 -9.41 -0.72 18.54
N MET A 22 -9.13 -1.27 17.36
CA MET A 22 -8.58 -0.53 16.22
C MET A 22 -9.25 -0.98 14.92
N THR A 23 -9.53 -0.02 14.06
CA THR A 23 -10.08 -0.21 12.71
C THR A 23 -9.10 0.39 11.70
N PRO A 24 -8.81 -0.29 10.56
CA PRO A 24 -9.32 -1.60 10.19
C PRO A 24 -8.82 -2.72 11.10
N PRO A 25 -9.47 -3.90 11.10
CA PRO A 25 -8.93 -5.07 11.82
C PRO A 25 -7.59 -5.50 11.23
N PRO A 26 -6.75 -6.25 11.98
CA PRO A 26 -5.46 -6.71 11.50
C PRO A 26 -5.62 -7.58 10.24
N GLY A 27 -4.70 -7.44 9.29
CA GLY A 27 -4.77 -8.17 8.02
C GLY A 27 -3.96 -7.53 6.91
N THR A 28 -4.30 -7.87 5.67
CA THR A 28 -3.64 -7.32 4.49
C THR A 28 -4.33 -6.04 4.02
N LEU A 29 -3.52 -5.02 3.80
CA LEU A 29 -3.90 -3.74 3.16
C LEU A 29 -3.28 -3.75 1.77
N THR A 30 -4.09 -3.62 0.72
CA THR A 30 -3.58 -3.62 -0.66
C THR A 30 -3.52 -2.22 -1.21
N ALA A 31 -2.30 -1.74 -1.51
CA ALA A 31 -2.06 -0.45 -2.13
C ALA A 31 -1.67 -0.64 -3.60
N PRO A 32 -2.39 -0.03 -4.57
CA PRO A 32 -2.10 -0.22 -5.98
C PRO A 32 -0.76 0.43 -6.36
N TYR A 33 0.08 -0.30 -7.10
CA TYR A 33 1.35 0.23 -7.62
C TYR A 33 1.12 1.45 -8.51
N GLY A 34 1.87 2.53 -8.27
CA GLY A 34 1.84 3.75 -9.07
C GLY A 34 0.55 4.57 -8.98
N ALA A 35 -0.38 4.24 -8.08
CA ALA A 35 -1.62 4.98 -7.87
C ALA A 35 -1.75 5.46 -6.42
N ALA A 36 -2.52 6.53 -6.23
CA ALA A 36 -2.73 7.09 -4.89
C ALA A 36 -3.49 6.12 -3.97
N TYR A 37 -3.01 5.99 -2.75
CA TYR A 37 -3.58 5.18 -1.69
C TYR A 37 -3.75 6.00 -0.42
N SER A 38 -4.79 5.71 0.36
CA SER A 38 -5.00 6.32 1.67
C SER A 38 -5.78 5.37 2.58
N GLN A 39 -5.27 5.11 3.77
CA GLN A 39 -5.90 4.31 4.82
C GLN A 39 -5.79 5.03 6.16
N ALA A 40 -6.92 5.38 6.73
CA ALA A 40 -6.97 5.88 8.10
C ALA A 40 -7.12 4.72 9.10
N PHE A 41 -6.48 4.87 10.26
CA PHE A 41 -6.63 3.97 11.41
C PHE A 41 -7.38 4.70 12.51
N THR A 42 -8.33 4.01 13.14
CA THR A 42 -9.14 4.59 14.21
C THR A 42 -9.15 3.66 15.41
N ALA A 43 -8.72 4.15 16.55
CA ALA A 43 -8.82 3.44 17.82
C ALA A 43 -10.08 3.85 18.59
N GLY A 44 -10.58 2.93 19.38
CA GLY A 44 -11.76 3.12 20.24
C GLY A 44 -11.65 2.29 21.52
N GLY A 45 -12.70 2.27 22.32
CA GLY A 45 -12.72 1.57 23.62
C GLY A 45 -12.35 2.45 24.80
N SER A 46 -11.90 3.69 24.55
CA SER A 46 -11.71 4.75 25.54
C SER A 46 -12.07 6.11 24.95
N ALA A 47 -12.04 7.17 25.76
CA ALA A 47 -12.45 8.50 25.33
C ALA A 47 -11.43 9.19 24.39
N GLY A 48 -10.16 8.71 24.33
CA GLY A 48 -9.11 9.37 23.57
C GLY A 48 -8.80 10.78 24.07
N PRO A 49 -8.02 11.60 23.37
CA PRO A 49 -7.43 11.34 22.04
C PRO A 49 -6.34 10.29 22.05
N PHE A 50 -6.09 9.70 20.87
CA PHE A 50 -5.06 8.71 20.66
C PHE A 50 -3.86 9.29 19.91
N ASN A 51 -2.66 8.88 20.32
CA ASN A 51 -1.44 9.05 19.54
C ASN A 51 -1.17 7.77 18.74
N TYR A 52 -0.84 7.92 17.45
CA TYR A 52 -0.58 6.80 16.55
C TYR A 52 0.88 6.75 16.13
N VAL A 53 1.46 5.57 16.19
CA VAL A 53 2.83 5.30 15.74
C VAL A 53 2.80 4.09 14.82
N LEU A 54 3.44 4.21 13.65
CA LEU A 54 3.69 3.09 12.76
C LEU A 54 5.15 2.68 12.86
N THR A 55 5.39 1.38 12.97
CA THR A 55 6.71 0.75 12.87
C THR A 55 6.71 -0.25 11.72
N GLY A 56 7.90 -0.49 11.15
CA GLY A 56 8.08 -1.26 9.92
C GLY A 56 8.51 -0.37 8.76
N ALA A 57 9.04 -1.00 7.71
CA ALA A 57 9.45 -0.28 6.50
C ALA A 57 8.24 -0.02 5.61
N LEU A 58 8.14 1.17 5.06
CA LEU A 58 7.15 1.51 4.03
C LEU A 58 7.79 1.47 2.64
N PRO A 59 7.03 1.12 1.58
CA PRO A 59 7.52 1.28 0.22
C PRO A 59 7.78 2.73 -0.11
N ALA A 60 8.73 2.98 -1.01
CA ALA A 60 8.99 4.33 -1.51
C ALA A 60 7.71 4.97 -2.04
N GLY A 61 7.51 6.26 -1.74
CA GLY A 61 6.31 7.02 -2.09
C GLY A 61 5.18 6.94 -1.08
N MET A 62 5.33 6.17 0.03
CA MET A 62 4.36 6.08 1.12
C MET A 62 4.84 6.78 2.39
N THR A 63 3.92 7.36 3.13
CA THR A 63 4.17 8.03 4.41
C THR A 63 3.05 7.72 5.41
N PHE A 64 3.38 7.81 6.70
CA PHE A 64 2.41 7.75 7.78
C PHE A 64 2.42 9.07 8.54
N SER A 65 1.25 9.70 8.66
CA SER A 65 1.11 10.98 9.38
C SER A 65 -0.19 11.00 10.18
N GLY A 66 -0.09 11.40 11.44
CA GLY A 66 -1.21 11.33 12.37
C GLY A 66 -1.68 9.88 12.51
N ASN A 67 -2.86 9.58 11.98
CA ASN A 67 -3.44 8.25 11.96
C ASN A 67 -3.62 7.69 10.54
N THR A 68 -2.97 8.26 9.54
CA THR A 68 -3.23 7.94 8.14
C THR A 68 -1.95 7.49 7.41
N LEU A 69 -2.02 6.31 6.81
CA LEU A 69 -1.04 5.78 5.86
C LEU A 69 -1.47 6.21 4.46
N SER A 70 -0.64 6.98 3.76
CA SER A 70 -0.99 7.53 2.44
C SER A 70 0.22 7.72 1.54
N GLY A 71 -0.05 7.84 0.24
CA GLY A 71 0.97 8.10 -0.78
C GLY A 71 0.72 7.33 -2.06
N THR A 72 1.75 7.25 -2.89
CA THR A 72 1.75 6.51 -4.16
C THR A 72 2.94 5.53 -4.14
N PRO A 73 2.72 4.23 -3.89
CA PRO A 73 3.82 3.28 -3.81
C PRO A 73 4.45 3.05 -5.18
N THR A 74 5.78 3.12 -5.25
CA THR A 74 6.56 2.96 -6.49
C THR A 74 7.42 1.69 -6.51
N VAL A 75 7.40 0.90 -5.44
CA VAL A 75 8.12 -0.37 -5.34
C VAL A 75 7.14 -1.46 -4.95
N PRO A 76 6.95 -2.49 -5.81
CA PRO A 76 6.13 -3.65 -5.48
C PRO A 76 6.75 -4.46 -4.34
N GLY A 77 5.92 -5.12 -3.57
CA GLY A 77 6.37 -5.99 -2.48
C GLY A 77 5.37 -6.10 -1.36
N SER A 78 5.74 -6.87 -0.34
CA SER A 78 4.96 -7.09 0.87
C SER A 78 5.70 -6.47 2.05
N TYR A 79 5.07 -5.55 2.74
CA TYR A 79 5.66 -4.72 3.79
C TYR A 79 4.94 -4.98 5.12
N PRO A 80 5.54 -5.74 6.05
CA PRO A 80 4.97 -5.92 7.37
C PRO A 80 5.11 -4.62 8.18
N ILE A 81 4.00 -4.16 8.72
CA ILE A 81 3.92 -2.95 9.54
C ILE A 81 3.10 -3.21 10.80
N THR A 82 3.40 -2.47 11.86
CA THR A 82 2.62 -2.47 13.09
C THR A 82 2.15 -1.05 13.37
N VAL A 83 0.86 -0.86 13.58
CA VAL A 83 0.29 0.40 14.02
C VAL A 83 -0.08 0.28 15.49
N THR A 84 0.43 1.20 16.30
CA THR A 84 0.13 1.30 17.73
C THR A 84 -0.64 2.59 18.00
N ALA A 85 -1.80 2.47 18.65
CA ALA A 85 -2.56 3.60 19.16
C ALA A 85 -2.47 3.63 20.68
N THR A 86 -2.10 4.76 21.26
CA THR A 86 -1.95 4.99 22.70
C THR A 86 -2.92 6.07 23.14
N ASP A 87 -3.75 5.76 24.13
CA ASP A 87 -4.60 6.76 24.77
C ASP A 87 -3.73 7.75 25.56
N THR A 88 -3.89 9.04 25.29
CA THR A 88 -3.04 10.08 25.88
C THR A 88 -3.68 10.75 27.12
N VAL A 89 -4.90 10.40 27.45
CA VAL A 89 -5.66 11.03 28.54
C VAL A 89 -5.81 10.14 29.76
N LEU A 90 -6.02 8.84 29.55
CA LEU A 90 -6.21 7.93 30.67
C LEU A 90 -4.91 7.77 31.49
N THR A 91 -5.06 8.01 32.80
CA THR A 91 -3.98 7.87 33.80
C THR A 91 -4.40 6.83 34.84
N GLY A 92 -3.45 6.31 35.59
CA GLY A 92 -3.68 5.35 36.66
C GLY A 92 -2.81 4.11 36.53
N VAL A 93 -3.10 3.09 37.33
CA VAL A 93 -2.35 1.83 37.31
C VAL A 93 -2.52 1.14 35.96
N GLY A 94 -1.42 0.89 35.28
CA GLY A 94 -1.38 0.27 33.94
C GLY A 94 -1.40 1.26 32.76
N ALA A 95 -1.55 2.56 32.99
CA ALA A 95 -1.42 3.56 31.94
C ALA A 95 0.05 3.78 31.53
N PRO A 96 0.32 4.23 30.26
CA PRO A 96 -0.65 4.51 29.23
C PRO A 96 -1.24 3.23 28.61
N PHE A 97 -2.55 3.25 28.30
CA PHE A 97 -3.20 2.14 27.63
C PHE A 97 -2.98 2.24 26.11
N SER A 98 -2.56 1.14 25.50
CA SER A 98 -2.29 1.09 24.07
C SER A 98 -2.79 -0.20 23.43
N ILE A 99 -3.06 -0.13 22.13
CA ILE A 99 -3.34 -1.28 21.28
C ILE A 99 -2.39 -1.26 20.10
N ALA A 100 -1.74 -2.39 19.84
CA ALA A 100 -0.89 -2.58 18.67
C ALA A 100 -1.51 -3.64 17.76
N GLN A 101 -1.58 -3.36 16.45
CA GLN A 101 -2.06 -4.31 15.45
C GLN A 101 -1.09 -4.43 14.30
N ASN A 102 -0.93 -5.67 13.82
CA ASN A 102 -0.05 -6.01 12.71
C ASN A 102 -0.83 -6.03 11.40
N TYR A 103 -0.24 -5.42 10.38
CA TYR A 103 -0.76 -5.40 9.02
C TYR A 103 0.35 -5.81 8.06
N THR A 104 -0.07 -6.33 6.91
CA THR A 104 0.80 -6.49 5.75
C THR A 104 0.33 -5.52 4.68
N LEU A 105 1.14 -4.50 4.39
CA LEU A 105 0.87 -3.64 3.24
C LEU A 105 1.42 -4.33 2.00
N ASP A 106 0.52 -4.80 1.13
CA ASP A 106 0.84 -5.46 -0.12
C ASP A 106 0.73 -4.48 -1.29
N VAL A 107 1.81 -4.37 -2.06
CA VAL A 107 1.87 -3.60 -3.29
C VAL A 107 2.08 -4.59 -4.44
N PRO A 108 1.02 -5.00 -5.15
CA PRO A 108 1.15 -5.98 -6.21
C PRO A 108 2.00 -5.44 -7.36
N ALA A 109 2.83 -6.33 -7.95
CA ALA A 109 3.59 -5.97 -9.13
C ALA A 109 2.66 -5.69 -10.32
N PRO A 110 2.93 -4.65 -11.11
CA PRO A 110 2.12 -4.36 -12.28
C PRO A 110 2.31 -5.44 -13.36
N THR A 111 1.21 -5.82 -14.02
CA THR A 111 1.27 -6.66 -15.20
C THR A 111 1.37 -5.79 -16.44
N ILE A 112 2.48 -5.95 -17.20
CA ILE A 112 2.70 -5.23 -18.45
C ILE A 112 2.16 -6.08 -19.60
N ALA A 113 1.31 -5.47 -20.43
CA ALA A 113 0.79 -6.06 -21.66
C ALA A 113 1.28 -5.25 -22.87
N VAL A 114 1.75 -5.94 -23.91
CA VAL A 114 2.19 -5.34 -25.19
C VAL A 114 1.09 -5.51 -26.21
N ASN A 115 0.81 -4.45 -26.95
CA ASN A 115 -0.23 -4.41 -27.99
C ASN A 115 0.34 -3.83 -29.30
N PRO A 116 -0.10 -4.35 -30.46
CA PRO A 116 -0.95 -5.53 -30.64
C PRO A 116 -0.20 -6.81 -30.26
N ALA A 117 -0.93 -7.89 -29.91
CA ALA A 117 -0.34 -9.19 -29.60
C ALA A 117 0.39 -9.82 -30.80
N THR A 118 -0.02 -9.45 -32.01
CA THR A 118 0.61 -9.81 -33.29
C THR A 118 0.66 -8.60 -34.21
N ALA A 119 1.79 -8.41 -34.87
CA ALA A 119 1.93 -7.37 -35.89
C ALA A 119 1.58 -7.96 -37.27
N PRO A 120 0.94 -7.18 -38.19
CA PRO A 120 0.78 -7.60 -39.58
C PRO A 120 2.15 -7.87 -40.22
N ASN A 121 2.18 -8.79 -41.19
CA ASN A 121 3.43 -9.05 -41.93
C ASN A 121 3.75 -7.89 -42.88
N PRO A 122 5.00 -7.44 -42.98
CA PRO A 122 5.41 -6.50 -43.98
C PRO A 122 5.31 -7.11 -45.39
N VAL A 123 5.05 -6.27 -46.39
CA VAL A 123 5.02 -6.68 -47.80
C VAL A 123 6.28 -6.17 -48.48
N ALA A 124 6.96 -7.06 -49.23
CA ALA A 124 8.21 -6.72 -49.91
C ALA A 124 8.04 -5.50 -50.81
N GLY A 125 9.02 -4.58 -50.75
CA GLY A 125 9.02 -3.33 -51.52
C GLY A 125 8.03 -2.25 -51.06
N THR A 126 7.23 -2.54 -50.00
CA THR A 126 6.24 -1.59 -49.49
C THR A 126 6.71 -1.03 -48.14
N ALA A 127 6.51 0.27 -47.92
CA ALA A 127 6.78 0.89 -46.63
C ALA A 127 5.85 0.33 -45.54
N TYR A 128 6.45 -0.07 -44.45
CA TYR A 128 5.75 -0.70 -43.30
C TYR A 128 5.86 0.24 -42.09
N SER A 129 4.78 0.36 -41.35
CA SER A 129 4.75 1.07 -40.05
C SER A 129 3.69 0.48 -39.14
N GLN A 130 4.10 0.01 -37.95
CA GLN A 130 3.22 -0.51 -36.92
C GLN A 130 3.62 0.06 -35.57
N ALA A 131 2.67 0.68 -34.89
CA ALA A 131 2.88 1.11 -33.51
C ALA A 131 2.75 -0.10 -32.56
N ILE A 132 3.76 -0.32 -31.73
CA ILE A 132 3.73 -1.23 -30.59
C ILE A 132 3.54 -0.35 -29.35
N THR A 133 2.56 -0.69 -28.54
CA THR A 133 2.24 0.02 -27.29
C THR A 133 2.28 -0.92 -26.12
N ALA A 134 2.47 -0.40 -24.91
CA ALA A 134 2.35 -1.16 -23.68
C ALA A 134 1.32 -0.53 -22.75
N THR A 135 0.68 -1.38 -21.95
CA THR A 135 -0.28 -1.00 -20.91
C THR A 135 0.08 -1.70 -19.59
N GLY A 136 -0.41 -1.18 -18.46
CA GLY A 136 -0.07 -1.65 -17.12
C GLY A 136 1.23 -1.03 -16.61
N GLY A 137 1.39 -0.92 -15.31
CA GLY A 137 2.54 -0.23 -14.68
C GLY A 137 2.53 1.28 -14.88
N VAL A 138 3.70 1.88 -14.71
CA VAL A 138 3.92 3.32 -14.86
C VAL A 138 4.94 3.55 -15.96
N GLY A 139 4.56 4.29 -17.02
CA GLY A 139 5.47 4.66 -18.12
C GLY A 139 6.59 5.64 -17.69
N PRO A 140 7.52 5.98 -18.59
CA PRO A 140 7.55 5.60 -19.99
C PRO A 140 8.01 4.16 -20.25
N TYR A 141 7.53 3.56 -21.35
CA TYR A 141 7.91 2.20 -21.76
C TYR A 141 9.03 2.26 -22.79
N GLY A 142 9.99 1.32 -22.66
CA GLY A 142 11.02 1.07 -23.66
C GLY A 142 10.80 -0.27 -24.35
N PHE A 143 10.98 -0.31 -25.67
CA PHE A 143 10.74 -1.52 -26.48
C PHE A 143 12.05 -2.02 -27.10
N ALA A 144 12.22 -3.34 -27.07
CA ALA A 144 13.35 -4.03 -27.70
C ALA A 144 12.93 -5.40 -28.21
N VAL A 145 13.55 -5.86 -29.28
CA VAL A 145 13.44 -7.25 -29.75
C VAL A 145 14.35 -8.12 -28.88
N THR A 146 13.76 -9.01 -28.09
CA THR A 146 14.50 -9.87 -27.14
C THR A 146 14.65 -11.30 -27.63
N ALA A 147 13.89 -11.69 -28.67
CA ALA A 147 13.98 -13.01 -29.30
C ALA A 147 13.55 -12.92 -30.77
N GLY A 148 14.13 -13.80 -31.60
CA GLY A 148 13.92 -13.78 -33.02
C GLY A 148 14.71 -12.67 -33.74
N THR A 149 14.47 -12.53 -35.05
CA THR A 149 15.05 -11.52 -35.92
C THR A 149 13.96 -10.85 -36.72
N LEU A 150 14.10 -9.54 -36.91
CA LEU A 150 13.24 -8.79 -37.83
C LEU A 150 13.68 -9.04 -39.26
N PRO A 151 12.76 -8.98 -40.25
CA PRO A 151 13.11 -8.95 -41.67
C PRO A 151 14.12 -7.84 -41.97
N SER A 152 15.00 -8.09 -42.94
CA SER A 152 15.97 -7.10 -43.38
C SER A 152 15.26 -5.80 -43.80
N GLY A 153 15.76 -4.64 -43.33
CA GLY A 153 15.18 -3.35 -43.57
C GLY A 153 14.04 -2.92 -42.62
N ILE A 154 13.60 -3.78 -41.69
CA ILE A 154 12.63 -3.45 -40.64
C ILE A 154 13.38 -3.21 -39.33
N THR A 155 13.05 -2.16 -38.60
CA THR A 155 13.63 -1.81 -37.30
C THR A 155 12.56 -1.47 -36.27
N LEU A 156 12.85 -1.76 -35.00
CA LEU A 156 12.02 -1.33 -33.87
C LEU A 156 12.70 -0.16 -33.16
N ALA A 157 12.03 0.97 -33.17
CA ALA A 157 12.44 2.12 -32.36
C ALA A 157 12.16 1.89 -30.87
N THR A 158 12.98 2.43 -29.97
CA THR A 158 12.80 2.33 -28.50
C THR A 158 11.47 2.88 -28.02
N GLY A 159 10.84 3.81 -28.77
CA GLY A 159 9.50 4.32 -28.52
C GLY A 159 8.36 3.43 -29.03
N GLY A 160 8.65 2.21 -29.56
CA GLY A 160 7.66 1.23 -29.93
C GLY A 160 7.19 1.29 -31.39
N THR A 161 7.85 2.09 -32.26
CA THR A 161 7.51 2.06 -33.69
C THR A 161 8.34 1.00 -34.40
N LEU A 162 7.67 0.00 -34.98
CA LEU A 162 8.24 -1.00 -35.88
C LEU A 162 8.05 -0.50 -37.31
N SER A 163 9.12 -0.20 -38.05
CA SER A 163 9.04 0.44 -39.37
C SER A 163 10.21 0.12 -40.27
N GLY A 164 9.99 0.32 -41.58
CA GLY A 164 11.00 0.17 -42.62
C GLY A 164 10.41 -0.32 -43.93
N THR A 165 11.28 -0.81 -44.82
CA THR A 165 10.90 -1.47 -46.07
C THR A 165 11.77 -2.73 -46.21
N THR A 166 11.14 -3.87 -46.38
CA THR A 166 11.85 -5.13 -46.63
C THR A 166 11.76 -5.53 -48.09
N ASN A 167 12.76 -6.22 -48.59
CA ASN A 167 12.79 -6.82 -49.94
C ASN A 167 12.71 -8.35 -49.88
N GLU A 168 12.46 -8.91 -48.67
CA GLU A 168 12.32 -10.34 -48.41
C GLU A 168 10.86 -10.79 -48.46
#